data_9696fd6e822cecd3a16722a0e0f9de49
#
_entry.id   9696fd6e822cecd3a16722a0e0f9de49
#
_cell.length_a   1.000
_cell.length_b   1.000
_cell.length_c   1.000
_cell.angle_alpha   90.00
_cell.angle_beta   90.00
_cell.angle_gamma   90.00
#
_symmetry.space_group_name_H-M   'P 1'
#
loop_
_entity.id
_entity.type
_entity.pdbx_description
1 polymer ?
#
loop_
_entity_poly.entity_id
_entity_poly.type
_entity_poly.pdbx_seq_one_letter_code
_entity_poly.pdbx_strand_id
1 'polypeptide(L)'
;SMVRRDLEPYQTASNFIISQGWGGNSTATANNNYPNPDIKPEKVVSYEFGGDFRFFNSRVGIDVAYYKSITTDLIIPITLNPSAGYDTKLMNVGKMTNQGIELMVNVVPVRTKDLEWSLNFNFSKNKNKVVALAEDKGISRIRQIERWASLELRTENTKGDGSYGSLYGDYLVYKDGQLQLKNGLPVEENGDWGYLGNVNPDWTGGLGTDFKYKNWTFSALFGFQHGGSVYSRTYIEGMRNGSLKESLAWRDADGAGMIVADGIDVETGQKNTVAVPVRNYVQAYYDNDMIATFDASYVKLRELKIGYTLPKKWLKNTPLKNVSVSAFGRNLFIWTDVPN
;
A
#
# COMPACT_ATOMS: atom_id res chain seq x y z
N SER A 1 -20.68 -16.77 6.87
CA SER A 1 -19.93 -17.99 6.49
C SER A 1 -18.83 -18.30 7.51
N MET A 2 -18.40 -19.54 7.57
CA MET A 2 -17.27 -19.98 8.39
C MET A 2 -16.37 -20.88 7.54
N VAL A 3 -15.09 -20.53 7.47
CA VAL A 3 -14.08 -21.29 6.72
C VAL A 3 -12.92 -21.65 7.65
N ARG A 4 -12.33 -22.80 7.46
CA ARG A 4 -11.08 -23.21 8.10
C ARG A 4 -10.01 -23.37 7.03
N ARG A 5 -8.85 -22.80 7.27
CA ARG A 5 -7.66 -22.97 6.43
C ARG A 5 -6.67 -23.86 7.17
N ASP A 6 -6.26 -24.92 6.53
CA ASP A 6 -5.26 -25.84 7.03
C ASP A 6 -3.90 -25.58 6.36
N LEU A 7 -2.89 -26.24 6.85
CA LEU A 7 -1.53 -26.22 6.28
C LEU A 7 -1.45 -27.08 5.02
N GLU A 8 -0.48 -26.75 4.18
CA GLU A 8 -0.05 -27.63 3.10
C GLU A 8 0.54 -28.95 3.68
N PRO A 9 0.46 -30.06 2.94
CA PRO A 9 1.06 -31.32 3.34
C PRO A 9 2.55 -31.16 3.71
N TYR A 10 2.98 -31.87 4.71
CA TYR A 10 4.38 -31.93 5.18
C TYR A 10 4.93 -30.66 5.85
N GLN A 11 4.15 -29.60 6.03
CA GLN A 11 4.62 -28.38 6.68
C GLN A 11 4.80 -28.52 8.20
N THR A 12 4.22 -29.55 8.81
CA THR A 12 4.32 -29.83 10.25
C THR A 12 5.41 -30.83 10.60
N ALA A 13 6.04 -31.46 9.61
CA ALA A 13 7.04 -32.49 9.78
C ALA A 13 8.44 -32.03 9.40
N SER A 14 9.44 -32.60 10.04
CA SER A 14 10.82 -32.44 9.59
C SER A 14 11.04 -33.22 8.31
N ASN A 15 11.49 -32.58 7.26
CA ASN A 15 11.78 -33.19 5.97
C ASN A 15 13.10 -32.68 5.42
N PHE A 16 13.65 -33.41 4.45
CA PHE A 16 14.81 -32.96 3.67
C PHE A 16 14.38 -32.49 2.30
N ILE A 17 14.98 -31.41 1.87
CA ILE A 17 14.85 -30.89 0.51
C ILE A 17 15.93 -31.53 -0.32
N ILE A 18 15.52 -32.34 -1.32
CA ILE A 18 16.43 -32.98 -2.26
C ILE A 18 16.64 -32.06 -3.44
N SER A 19 17.86 -31.68 -3.71
CA SER A 19 18.24 -30.84 -4.85
C SER A 19 19.42 -31.46 -5.59
N GLN A 20 19.58 -31.07 -6.85
CA GLN A 20 20.73 -31.48 -7.67
C GLN A 20 21.90 -30.58 -7.30
N GLY A 21 22.91 -31.15 -6.68
CA GLY A 21 24.14 -30.45 -6.32
C GLY A 21 25.19 -30.42 -7.44
N TRP A 22 26.36 -29.96 -7.09
CA TRP A 22 27.52 -29.93 -8.00
C TRP A 22 27.85 -31.32 -8.55
N GLY A 23 28.16 -31.40 -9.85
CA GLY A 23 28.56 -32.66 -10.51
C GLY A 23 27.45 -33.65 -10.72
N GLY A 24 26.19 -33.28 -10.63
CA GLY A 24 25.02 -34.15 -10.84
C GLY A 24 24.67 -35.04 -9.64
N ASN A 25 25.35 -34.87 -8.52
CA ASN A 25 25.02 -35.60 -7.29
C ASN A 25 23.82 -34.98 -6.58
N SER A 26 22.92 -35.82 -6.06
CA SER A 26 21.81 -35.33 -5.23
C SER A 26 22.32 -34.87 -3.86
N THR A 27 21.89 -33.70 -3.43
CA THR A 27 22.13 -33.18 -2.08
C THR A 27 20.83 -33.15 -1.30
N ALA A 28 20.92 -33.50 -0.02
CA ALA A 28 19.80 -33.41 0.93
C ALA A 28 20.10 -32.29 1.93
N THR A 29 19.27 -31.27 1.97
CA THR A 29 19.36 -30.17 2.94
C THR A 29 18.21 -30.26 3.91
N ALA A 30 18.47 -30.13 5.21
CA ALA A 30 17.42 -30.08 6.21
C ALA A 30 16.55 -28.83 5.98
N ASN A 31 15.26 -28.97 6.18
CA ASN A 31 14.35 -27.82 6.12
C ASN A 31 14.62 -26.90 7.31
N ASN A 32 14.80 -25.61 7.04
CA ASN A 32 15.07 -24.61 8.06
C ASN A 32 13.82 -24.23 8.89
N ASN A 33 12.67 -24.82 8.60
CA ASN A 33 11.46 -24.60 9.38
C ASN A 33 11.38 -25.59 10.54
N TYR A 34 11.25 -25.08 11.75
CA TYR A 34 11.03 -25.90 12.93
C TYR A 34 9.68 -26.64 12.82
N PRO A 35 9.65 -27.98 12.91
CA PRO A 35 8.41 -28.73 12.82
C PRO A 35 7.49 -28.41 14.00
N ASN A 36 6.22 -28.12 13.72
CA ASN A 36 5.22 -27.88 14.75
C ASN A 36 3.98 -28.76 14.51
N PRO A 37 3.88 -29.93 15.17
CA PRO A 37 2.76 -30.82 14.99
C PRO A 37 1.45 -30.33 15.65
N ASP A 38 1.54 -29.35 16.54
CA ASP A 38 0.39 -28.84 17.32
C ASP A 38 -0.37 -27.70 16.62
N ILE A 39 -0.11 -27.45 15.34
CA ILE A 39 -0.78 -26.42 14.57
C ILE A 39 -2.27 -26.74 14.43
N LYS A 40 -3.11 -25.77 14.76
CA LYS A 40 -4.55 -25.81 14.56
C LYS A 40 -4.93 -25.11 13.26
N PRO A 41 -5.99 -25.54 12.58
CA PRO A 41 -6.51 -24.83 11.43
C PRO A 41 -6.91 -23.40 11.78
N GLU A 42 -6.53 -22.46 10.92
CA GLU A 42 -7.00 -21.07 10.99
C GLU A 42 -8.51 -21.01 10.77
N LYS A 43 -9.22 -20.22 11.59
CA LYS A 43 -10.66 -20.10 11.54
C LYS A 43 -11.06 -18.68 11.13
N VAL A 44 -11.85 -18.56 10.07
CA VAL A 44 -12.43 -17.29 9.60
C VAL A 44 -13.95 -17.37 9.73
N VAL A 45 -14.53 -16.41 10.41
CA VAL A 45 -15.98 -16.19 10.51
C VAL A 45 -16.32 -14.87 9.87
N SER A 46 -17.21 -14.88 8.88
CA SER A 46 -17.61 -13.69 8.12
C SER A 46 -19.10 -13.47 8.14
N TYR A 47 -19.47 -12.20 8.29
CA TYR A 47 -20.84 -11.69 8.18
C TYR A 47 -20.84 -10.66 7.04
N GLU A 48 -21.87 -10.71 6.23
CA GLU A 48 -22.07 -9.77 5.13
C GLU A 48 -23.55 -9.42 5.03
N PHE A 49 -23.82 -8.14 4.86
CA PHE A 49 -25.16 -7.59 4.67
C PHE A 49 -25.10 -6.64 3.48
N GLY A 50 -25.99 -6.83 2.52
CA GLY A 50 -26.03 -5.99 1.34
C GLY A 50 -27.44 -5.85 0.77
N GLY A 51 -27.59 -4.88 -0.12
CA GLY A 51 -28.84 -4.62 -0.80
C GLY A 51 -28.61 -3.97 -2.16
N ASP A 52 -29.42 -4.37 -3.12
CA ASP A 52 -29.51 -3.80 -4.47
C ASP A 52 -30.84 -3.09 -4.60
N PHE A 53 -30.80 -1.79 -4.87
CA PHE A 53 -31.96 -0.92 -5.00
C PHE A 53 -31.99 -0.31 -6.39
N ARG A 54 -33.16 -0.36 -7.04
CA ARG A 54 -33.38 0.21 -8.37
C ARG A 54 -34.58 1.16 -8.31
N PHE A 55 -34.36 2.40 -8.82
CA PHE A 55 -35.37 3.46 -8.80
C PHE A 55 -35.55 4.03 -10.21
N PHE A 56 -36.71 4.65 -10.45
CA PHE A 56 -37.02 5.39 -11.69
C PHE A 56 -36.81 4.57 -12.95
N ASN A 57 -37.37 3.36 -13.02
CA ASN A 57 -37.22 2.41 -14.15
C ASN A 57 -35.70 2.12 -14.39
N SER A 58 -34.97 1.83 -13.33
CA SER A 58 -33.53 1.54 -13.35
C SER A 58 -32.64 2.69 -13.84
N ARG A 59 -33.12 3.94 -13.73
CA ARG A 59 -32.27 5.11 -13.97
C ARG A 59 -31.32 5.41 -12.80
N VAL A 60 -31.67 4.97 -11.60
CA VAL A 60 -30.82 5.03 -10.42
C VAL A 60 -30.72 3.63 -9.84
N GLY A 61 -29.51 3.12 -9.76
CA GLY A 61 -29.17 1.86 -9.12
C GLY A 61 -28.21 2.12 -7.98
N ILE A 62 -28.42 1.51 -6.83
CA ILE A 62 -27.57 1.59 -5.65
C ILE A 62 -27.35 0.18 -5.13
N ASP A 63 -26.11 -0.25 -5.13
CA ASP A 63 -25.66 -1.49 -4.49
C ASP A 63 -24.80 -1.11 -3.28
N VAL A 64 -25.14 -1.61 -2.11
CA VAL A 64 -24.40 -1.38 -0.88
C VAL A 64 -24.16 -2.70 -0.18
N ALA A 65 -22.92 -2.91 0.29
CA ALA A 65 -22.55 -4.04 1.09
C ALA A 65 -21.73 -3.59 2.31
N TYR A 66 -21.98 -4.20 3.44
CA TYR A 66 -21.16 -4.13 4.64
C TYR A 66 -20.71 -5.54 4.99
N TYR A 67 -19.42 -5.69 5.25
CA TYR A 67 -18.87 -6.97 5.69
C TYR A 67 -18.01 -6.82 6.92
N LYS A 68 -17.97 -7.91 7.70
CA LYS A 68 -17.04 -8.07 8.82
C LYS A 68 -16.57 -9.50 8.88
N SER A 69 -15.24 -9.70 8.91
CA SER A 69 -14.63 -11.01 9.14
C SER A 69 -13.76 -10.98 10.40
N ILE A 70 -13.72 -12.10 11.09
CA ILE A 70 -12.91 -12.32 12.27
C ILE A 70 -12.09 -13.58 11.99
N THR A 71 -10.77 -13.42 11.98
CA THR A 71 -9.82 -14.52 11.86
C THR A 71 -9.20 -14.80 13.22
N THR A 72 -9.20 -16.04 13.63
CA THR A 72 -8.58 -16.55 14.86
C THR A 72 -7.60 -17.67 14.53
N ASP A 73 -6.64 -17.89 15.40
CA ASP A 73 -5.59 -18.89 15.25
C ASP A 73 -4.79 -18.71 13.94
N LEU A 74 -4.49 -17.44 13.59
CA LEU A 74 -3.68 -17.10 12.41
C LEU A 74 -2.40 -17.92 12.38
N ILE A 75 -2.12 -18.57 11.26
CA ILE A 75 -0.90 -19.37 11.06
C ILE A 75 0.16 -18.47 10.42
N ILE A 76 1.16 -18.08 11.21
CA ILE A 76 2.23 -17.18 10.79
C ILE A 76 3.59 -17.80 11.07
N PRO A 77 4.57 -17.66 10.15
CA PRO A 77 5.96 -18.00 10.42
C PRO A 77 6.56 -16.99 11.40
N ILE A 78 7.09 -17.47 12.50
CA ILE A 78 7.81 -16.68 13.49
C ILE A 78 9.29 -16.93 13.31
N THR A 79 10.10 -15.88 13.16
CA THR A 79 11.55 -15.98 13.10
C THR A 79 12.09 -16.46 14.45
N LEU A 80 12.93 -17.46 14.41
CA LEU A 80 13.58 -18.03 15.58
C LEU A 80 14.98 -17.40 15.77
N ASN A 81 15.49 -17.53 16.99
CA ASN A 81 16.89 -17.20 17.23
C ASN A 81 17.79 -18.20 16.48
N PRO A 82 18.83 -17.78 15.76
CA PRO A 82 19.74 -18.66 15.03
C PRO A 82 20.32 -19.79 15.85
N SER A 83 20.46 -19.61 17.17
CA SER A 83 20.91 -20.67 18.09
C SER A 83 19.97 -21.89 18.18
N ALA A 84 18.72 -21.74 17.70
CA ALA A 84 17.76 -22.84 17.66
C ALA A 84 18.03 -23.86 16.53
N GLY A 85 18.93 -23.52 15.60
CA GLY A 85 19.24 -24.35 14.42
C GLY A 85 18.15 -24.34 13.33
N TYR A 86 17.17 -23.44 13.45
CA TYR A 86 16.08 -23.23 12.49
C TYR A 86 15.85 -21.73 12.31
N ASP A 87 15.39 -21.33 11.12
CA ASP A 87 15.12 -19.94 10.81
C ASP A 87 13.73 -19.51 11.27
N THR A 88 12.73 -20.38 11.07
CA THR A 88 11.32 -20.07 11.35
C THR A 88 10.59 -21.22 12.01
N LYS A 89 9.47 -20.88 12.68
CA LYS A 89 8.48 -21.81 13.21
C LYS A 89 7.09 -21.33 12.87
N LEU A 90 6.27 -22.18 12.26
CA LEU A 90 4.84 -21.90 12.10
C LEU A 90 4.13 -22.01 13.43
N MET A 91 3.35 -20.99 13.77
CA MET A 91 2.57 -20.95 15.01
C MET A 91 1.19 -20.37 14.79
N ASN A 92 0.22 -20.83 15.56
CA ASN A 92 -1.06 -20.15 15.67
C ASN A 92 -0.87 -18.92 16.56
N VAL A 93 -0.92 -17.74 15.97
CA VAL A 93 -0.69 -16.49 16.67
C VAL A 93 -1.77 -15.47 16.29
N GLY A 94 -2.47 -15.01 17.28
CA GLY A 94 -3.27 -13.82 17.17
C GLY A 94 -4.67 -13.98 16.62
N LYS A 95 -5.30 -12.81 16.63
CA LYS A 95 -6.66 -12.57 16.16
C LYS A 95 -6.66 -11.30 15.35
N MET A 96 -7.32 -11.35 14.19
CA MET A 96 -7.48 -10.20 13.31
C MET A 96 -8.96 -9.97 13.00
N THR A 97 -9.34 -8.72 12.85
CA THR A 97 -10.65 -8.35 12.31
C THR A 97 -10.47 -7.55 11.04
N ASN A 98 -11.38 -7.75 10.10
CA ASN A 98 -11.46 -7.00 8.87
C ASN A 98 -12.92 -6.60 8.64
N GLN A 99 -13.18 -5.32 8.39
CA GLN A 99 -14.53 -4.83 8.15
C GLN A 99 -14.51 -3.70 7.14
N GLY A 100 -15.58 -3.61 6.36
CA GLY A 100 -15.64 -2.59 5.33
C GLY A 100 -17.04 -2.33 4.82
N ILE A 101 -17.13 -1.28 4.02
CA ILE A 101 -18.31 -0.90 3.28
C ILE A 101 -17.95 -0.74 1.81
N GLU A 102 -18.80 -1.25 0.95
CA GLU A 102 -18.72 -1.08 -0.49
C GLU A 102 -20.00 -0.46 -0.99
N LEU A 103 -19.88 0.49 -1.89
CA LEU A 103 -21.00 1.20 -2.49
C LEU A 103 -20.76 1.31 -4.00
N MET A 104 -21.79 0.95 -4.77
CA MET A 104 -21.84 1.20 -6.21
C MET A 104 -23.11 1.99 -6.51
N VAL A 105 -22.97 3.09 -7.24
CA VAL A 105 -24.10 3.92 -7.67
C VAL A 105 -24.05 4.10 -9.17
N ASN A 106 -25.12 3.72 -9.83
CA ASN A 106 -25.31 3.91 -11.27
C ASN A 106 -26.44 4.91 -11.48
N VAL A 107 -26.20 5.96 -12.24
CA VAL A 107 -27.21 6.97 -12.53
C VAL A 107 -27.26 7.26 -14.02
N VAL A 108 -28.47 7.32 -14.57
CA VAL A 108 -28.74 7.77 -15.93
C VAL A 108 -29.55 9.07 -15.87
N PRO A 109 -28.87 10.23 -15.70
CA PRO A 109 -29.56 11.51 -15.55
C PRO A 109 -30.40 11.88 -16.78
N VAL A 110 -29.90 11.56 -17.96
CA VAL A 110 -30.55 11.88 -19.22
C VAL A 110 -30.61 10.63 -20.11
N ARG A 111 -31.81 10.31 -20.58
CA ARG A 111 -32.05 9.30 -21.61
C ARG A 111 -33.14 9.76 -22.53
N THR A 112 -32.78 10.14 -23.74
CA THR A 112 -33.68 10.51 -24.84
C THR A 112 -33.35 9.67 -26.07
N LYS A 113 -34.02 9.92 -27.18
CA LYS A 113 -33.77 9.23 -28.46
C LYS A 113 -32.33 9.47 -28.97
N ASP A 114 -31.82 10.70 -28.80
CA ASP A 114 -30.54 11.13 -29.38
C ASP A 114 -29.43 11.30 -28.34
N LEU A 115 -29.77 11.37 -27.06
CA LEU A 115 -28.85 11.67 -25.96
C LEU A 115 -29.02 10.67 -24.80
N GLU A 116 -27.97 10.01 -24.43
CA GLU A 116 -27.87 9.24 -23.19
C GLU A 116 -26.59 9.64 -22.43
N TRP A 117 -26.77 9.92 -21.15
CA TRP A 117 -25.67 10.17 -20.23
C TRP A 117 -25.81 9.26 -19.03
N SER A 118 -24.76 8.50 -18.74
CA SER A 118 -24.67 7.63 -17.57
C SER A 118 -23.44 7.94 -16.73
N LEU A 119 -23.61 7.79 -15.44
CA LEU A 119 -22.58 7.93 -14.41
C LEU A 119 -22.50 6.65 -13.60
N ASN A 120 -21.29 6.19 -13.33
CA ASN A 120 -21.01 5.03 -12.51
C ASN A 120 -20.03 5.47 -11.42
N PHE A 121 -20.43 5.35 -10.19
CA PHE A 121 -19.59 5.65 -9.03
C PHE A 121 -19.40 4.37 -8.21
N ASN A 122 -18.17 4.12 -7.79
CA ASN A 122 -17.86 3.08 -6.82
C ASN A 122 -17.03 3.66 -5.67
N PHE A 123 -17.23 3.11 -4.49
CA PHE A 123 -16.51 3.48 -3.28
C PHE A 123 -16.28 2.23 -2.43
N SER A 124 -15.08 2.09 -1.89
CA SER A 124 -14.74 1.02 -0.96
C SER A 124 -13.89 1.57 0.16
N LYS A 125 -14.29 1.23 1.38
CA LYS A 125 -13.54 1.51 2.60
C LYS A 125 -13.38 0.23 3.39
N ASN A 126 -12.12 -0.15 3.65
CA ASN A 126 -11.78 -1.32 4.45
C ASN A 126 -10.96 -0.90 5.66
N LYS A 127 -11.23 -1.51 6.80
CA LYS A 127 -10.43 -1.37 8.01
C LYS A 127 -10.13 -2.75 8.56
N ASN A 128 -8.87 -3.07 8.64
CA ASN A 128 -8.38 -4.24 9.33
C ASN A 128 -7.79 -3.86 10.70
N LYS A 129 -7.73 -4.82 11.61
CA LYS A 129 -7.15 -4.62 12.94
C LYS A 129 -6.55 -5.92 13.46
N VAL A 130 -5.31 -5.84 13.89
CA VAL A 130 -4.62 -6.87 14.67
C VAL A 130 -5.07 -6.73 16.12
N VAL A 131 -5.99 -7.60 16.54
CA VAL A 131 -6.63 -7.51 17.88
C VAL A 131 -5.75 -8.10 18.96
N ALA A 132 -5.07 -9.20 18.65
CA ALA A 132 -4.15 -9.86 19.57
C ALA A 132 -3.05 -10.59 18.76
N LEU A 133 -1.88 -10.68 19.36
CA LEU A 133 -0.80 -11.58 18.98
C LEU A 133 -0.60 -12.59 20.11
N ALA A 134 0.39 -13.47 20.01
CA ALA A 134 0.71 -14.41 21.08
C ALA A 134 1.62 -13.76 22.14
N GLU A 135 1.10 -12.71 22.79
CA GLU A 135 1.84 -11.95 23.82
C GLU A 135 2.19 -12.81 25.04
N ASP A 136 1.35 -13.81 25.35
CA ASP A 136 1.62 -14.84 26.34
C ASP A 136 2.86 -15.69 26.05
N LYS A 137 3.30 -15.71 24.80
CA LYS A 137 4.52 -16.39 24.32
C LYS A 137 5.66 -15.38 24.02
N GLY A 138 5.52 -14.13 24.45
CA GLY A 138 6.50 -13.07 24.21
C GLY A 138 6.46 -12.50 22.78
N ILE A 139 5.41 -12.78 21.99
CA ILE A 139 5.28 -12.28 20.63
C ILE A 139 4.38 -11.03 20.65
N SER A 140 5.00 -9.85 20.73
CA SER A 140 4.31 -8.57 20.71
C SER A 140 4.33 -7.89 19.33
N ARG A 141 5.23 -8.35 18.44
CA ARG A 141 5.35 -7.89 17.05
C ARG A 141 5.79 -9.01 16.14
N ILE A 142 5.37 -8.95 14.89
CA ILE A 142 5.77 -9.90 13.85
C ILE A 142 6.19 -9.10 12.63
N ARG A 143 7.46 -9.18 12.25
CA ARG A 143 7.99 -8.60 11.02
C ARG A 143 7.65 -9.52 9.85
N GLN A 144 7.05 -8.96 8.81
CA GLN A 144 6.72 -9.69 7.58
C GLN A 144 7.77 -9.48 6.49
N ILE A 145 8.33 -8.29 6.43
CA ILE A 145 9.40 -7.92 5.50
C ILE A 145 10.44 -7.19 6.33
N GLU A 146 11.67 -7.66 6.31
CA GLU A 146 12.78 -7.13 7.09
C GLU A 146 13.84 -6.55 6.15
N ARG A 147 13.52 -5.40 5.57
CA ARG A 147 14.47 -4.59 4.79
C ARG A 147 14.02 -3.14 4.87
N TRP A 148 14.92 -2.22 5.23
CA TRP A 148 14.63 -0.79 5.34
C TRP A 148 13.30 -0.58 6.10
N ALA A 149 12.36 0.20 5.58
CA ALA A 149 11.02 0.22 6.17
C ALA A 149 10.39 -1.19 6.11
N SER A 150 9.89 -1.65 7.24
CA SER A 150 9.38 -3.01 7.46
C SER A 150 7.87 -3.01 7.60
N LEU A 151 7.21 -4.01 7.02
CA LEU A 151 5.82 -4.31 7.34
C LEU A 151 5.78 -5.15 8.62
N GLU A 152 5.14 -4.61 9.65
CA GLU A 152 5.00 -5.31 10.92
C GLU A 152 3.55 -5.46 11.36
N LEU A 153 3.24 -6.59 11.96
CA LEU A 153 2.02 -6.77 12.72
C LEU A 153 2.30 -6.37 14.17
N ARG A 154 1.58 -5.38 14.66
CA ARG A 154 1.57 -4.96 16.05
C ARG A 154 0.13 -4.75 16.51
N THR A 155 -0.14 -4.93 17.80
CA THR A 155 -1.42 -4.54 18.40
C THR A 155 -1.43 -3.05 18.68
N GLU A 156 -2.61 -2.45 18.91
CA GLU A 156 -2.73 -1.02 19.28
C GLU A 156 -1.91 -0.64 20.53
N ASN A 157 -1.64 -1.59 21.40
CA ASN A 157 -0.86 -1.36 22.64
C ASN A 157 0.65 -1.22 22.38
N THR A 158 1.12 -1.47 21.16
CA THR A 158 2.54 -1.51 20.80
C THR A 158 2.91 -0.46 19.77
N LYS A 159 2.85 0.84 20.14
CA LYS A 159 3.30 1.98 19.30
C LYS A 159 2.94 1.82 17.80
N GLY A 160 1.67 1.80 17.48
CA GLY A 160 1.17 1.71 16.11
C GLY A 160 -0.36 1.79 16.07
N ASP A 161 -0.94 1.77 14.87
CA ASP A 161 -2.40 1.81 14.69
C ASP A 161 -3.08 0.44 14.84
N GLY A 162 -2.28 -0.61 15.06
CA GLY A 162 -2.76 -1.99 15.18
C GLY A 162 -3.29 -2.58 13.88
N SER A 163 -2.97 -1.98 12.73
CA SER A 163 -3.48 -2.43 11.45
C SER A 163 -2.53 -3.42 10.76
N TYR A 164 -3.08 -4.27 9.90
CA TYR A 164 -2.29 -5.02 8.94
C TYR A 164 -1.78 -4.10 7.85
N GLY A 165 -0.50 -4.21 7.50
CA GLY A 165 0.12 -3.35 6.50
C GLY A 165 0.75 -2.07 7.06
N SER A 166 0.93 -2.00 8.37
CA SER A 166 1.63 -0.89 9.03
C SER A 166 3.12 -0.93 8.73
N LEU A 167 3.65 0.20 8.28
CA LEU A 167 5.06 0.43 8.01
C LEU A 167 5.76 0.95 9.27
N TYR A 168 6.91 0.40 9.55
CA TYR A 168 7.80 0.83 10.62
C TYR A 168 9.21 0.99 10.08
N GLY A 169 9.94 1.96 10.59
CA GLY A 169 11.31 2.22 10.17
C GLY A 169 11.96 3.28 11.04
N ASP A 170 13.14 3.69 10.63
CA ASP A 170 13.89 4.75 11.26
C ASP A 170 13.18 6.09 11.06
N TYR A 171 13.19 6.93 12.10
CA TYR A 171 12.57 8.25 12.03
C TYR A 171 13.40 9.31 12.72
N LEU A 172 13.32 10.51 12.16
CA LEU A 172 14.00 11.69 12.68
C LEU A 172 13.23 12.26 13.87
N VAL A 173 13.98 12.75 14.85
CA VAL A 173 13.39 13.35 16.04
C VAL A 173 12.97 14.80 15.75
N TYR A 174 11.68 15.08 15.92
CA TYR A 174 11.11 16.43 15.89
C TYR A 174 10.54 16.78 17.26
N LYS A 175 10.79 18.02 17.71
CA LYS A 175 10.19 18.57 18.91
C LYS A 175 9.54 19.92 18.56
N ASP A 176 8.28 20.07 18.88
CA ASP A 176 7.49 21.28 18.54
C ASP A 176 7.60 21.67 17.06
N GLY A 177 7.63 20.67 16.17
CA GLY A 177 7.74 20.81 14.72
C GLY A 177 9.15 21.16 14.21
N GLN A 178 10.15 21.21 15.11
CA GLN A 178 11.54 21.52 14.76
C GLN A 178 12.41 20.26 14.78
N LEU A 179 13.20 20.09 13.71
CA LEU A 179 14.17 18.99 13.61
C LEU A 179 15.20 19.11 14.72
N GLN A 180 15.45 18.02 15.42
CA GLN A 180 16.50 17.94 16.43
C GLN A 180 17.81 17.57 15.76
N LEU A 181 18.85 18.32 16.13
CA LEU A 181 20.20 18.18 15.57
C LEU A 181 21.21 17.93 16.68
N LYS A 182 22.23 17.14 16.37
CA LYS A 182 23.42 16.96 17.20
C LYS A 182 24.65 17.15 16.33
N ASN A 183 25.53 18.07 16.73
CA ASN A 183 26.70 18.43 15.92
C ASN A 183 26.36 18.79 14.47
N GLY A 184 25.20 19.46 14.26
CA GLY A 184 24.73 19.86 12.94
C GLY A 184 24.10 18.76 12.09
N LEU A 185 24.01 17.51 12.57
CA LEU A 185 23.39 16.38 11.88
C LEU A 185 22.05 16.00 12.53
N PRO A 186 21.08 15.50 11.75
CA PRO A 186 19.81 15.04 12.28
C PRO A 186 19.96 13.95 13.34
N VAL A 187 19.13 14.04 14.38
CA VAL A 187 19.04 12.99 15.41
C VAL A 187 17.97 11.99 14.98
N GLU A 188 18.36 10.72 14.98
CA GLU A 188 17.45 9.60 14.81
C GLU A 188 17.01 9.05 16.16
N GLU A 189 15.78 8.57 16.24
CA GLU A 189 15.31 7.87 17.42
C GLU A 189 16.02 6.53 17.54
N ASN A 190 16.66 6.32 18.68
CA ASN A 190 17.44 5.11 18.93
C ASN A 190 16.57 3.99 19.52
N GLY A 191 16.61 2.82 18.89
CA GLY A 191 16.28 1.54 19.52
C GLY A 191 14.98 0.89 19.14
N ASP A 192 13.95 1.59 18.70
CA ASP A 192 12.72 0.95 18.19
C ASP A 192 12.20 1.71 16.97
N TRP A 193 11.91 0.98 15.91
CA TRP A 193 11.35 1.56 14.69
C TRP A 193 10.00 2.21 14.98
N GLY A 194 9.85 3.44 14.55
CA GLY A 194 8.61 4.22 14.64
C GLY A 194 7.60 3.81 13.59
N TYR A 195 6.33 4.13 13.89
CA TYR A 195 5.26 4.00 12.91
C TYR A 195 5.39 5.08 11.83
N LEU A 196 5.50 4.68 10.58
CA LEU A 196 5.68 5.57 9.42
C LEU A 196 4.38 5.77 8.64
N GLY A 197 3.42 4.84 8.78
CA GLY A 197 2.16 4.87 8.06
C GLY A 197 1.63 3.47 7.77
N ASN A 198 0.61 3.37 6.92
CA ASN A 198 0.01 2.10 6.52
C ASN A 198 -0.08 2.03 5.00
N VAL A 199 0.25 0.89 4.40
CA VAL A 199 0.18 0.72 2.93
C VAL A 199 -1.26 0.65 2.41
N ASN A 200 -2.22 0.34 3.28
CA ASN A 200 -3.62 0.27 2.89
C ASN A 200 -4.23 1.68 2.88
N PRO A 201 -4.99 2.04 1.84
CA PRO A 201 -5.69 3.30 1.79
C PRO A 201 -6.84 3.36 2.81
N ASP A 202 -7.20 4.57 3.24
CA ASP A 202 -8.39 4.82 4.04
C ASP A 202 -9.66 4.49 3.27
N TRP A 203 -9.67 4.83 1.97
CA TRP A 203 -10.71 4.47 1.02
C TRP A 203 -10.22 4.58 -0.42
N THR A 204 -10.91 3.87 -1.30
CA THR A 204 -10.71 3.97 -2.75
C THR A 204 -12.04 4.23 -3.43
N GLY A 205 -12.00 4.82 -4.62
CA GLY A 205 -13.19 5.08 -5.40
C GLY A 205 -12.92 5.20 -6.89
N GLY A 206 -13.98 5.22 -7.65
CA GLY A 206 -13.94 5.44 -9.08
C GLY A 206 -15.18 6.17 -9.56
N LEU A 207 -15.00 6.99 -10.59
CA LEU A 207 -16.09 7.66 -11.28
C LEU A 207 -15.94 7.46 -12.78
N GLY A 208 -16.90 6.73 -13.36
CA GLY A 208 -17.06 6.59 -14.80
C GLY A 208 -18.15 7.51 -15.30
N THR A 209 -17.95 8.12 -16.46
CA THR A 209 -18.99 8.85 -17.19
C THR A 209 -18.99 8.40 -18.63
N ASP A 210 -20.18 8.05 -19.14
CA ASP A 210 -20.43 7.68 -20.52
C ASP A 210 -21.49 8.62 -21.10
N PHE A 211 -21.11 9.30 -22.17
CA PHE A 211 -21.95 10.27 -22.85
C PHE A 211 -22.11 9.84 -24.31
N LYS A 212 -23.34 9.61 -24.74
CA LYS A 212 -23.69 9.25 -26.10
C LYS A 212 -24.63 10.29 -26.67
N TYR A 213 -24.18 10.94 -27.75
CA TYR A 213 -25.01 11.87 -28.51
C TYR A 213 -25.07 11.50 -29.98
N LYS A 214 -26.23 11.06 -30.43
CA LYS A 214 -26.41 10.52 -31.79
C LYS A 214 -25.37 9.43 -32.10
N ASN A 215 -24.41 9.73 -32.96
CA ASN A 215 -23.38 8.82 -33.45
C ASN A 215 -22.07 8.95 -32.64
N TRP A 216 -21.96 9.94 -31.75
CA TRP A 216 -20.78 10.17 -30.93
C TRP A 216 -20.89 9.47 -29.60
N THR A 217 -19.78 8.94 -29.14
CA THR A 217 -19.61 8.41 -27.79
C THR A 217 -18.40 9.07 -27.15
N PHE A 218 -18.53 9.45 -25.89
CA PHE A 218 -17.46 9.94 -25.06
C PHE A 218 -17.51 9.20 -23.72
N SER A 219 -16.35 8.70 -23.26
CA SER A 219 -16.24 8.03 -21.95
C SER A 219 -15.00 8.52 -21.24
N ALA A 220 -15.12 8.74 -19.93
CA ALA A 220 -13.98 9.02 -19.05
C ALA A 220 -14.10 8.20 -17.77
N LEU A 221 -12.95 7.70 -17.30
CA LEU A 221 -12.84 6.94 -16.06
C LEU A 221 -11.79 7.57 -15.16
N PHE A 222 -12.22 7.97 -13.98
CA PHE A 222 -11.35 8.46 -12.91
C PHE A 222 -11.19 7.40 -11.82
N GLY A 223 -10.03 7.36 -11.19
CA GLY A 223 -9.77 6.57 -10.00
C GLY A 223 -9.26 7.48 -8.89
N PHE A 224 -9.71 7.20 -7.68
CA PHE A 224 -9.36 7.94 -6.47
C PHE A 224 -8.81 6.99 -5.42
N GLN A 225 -7.81 7.45 -4.71
CA GLN A 225 -7.32 6.84 -3.49
C GLN A 225 -7.07 7.95 -2.48
N HIS A 226 -7.48 7.71 -1.24
CA HIS A 226 -7.17 8.59 -0.13
C HIS A 226 -6.49 7.80 0.96
N GLY A 227 -5.39 8.37 1.46
CA GLY A 227 -4.55 7.72 2.44
C GLY A 227 -3.74 6.57 1.86
N GLY A 228 -3.14 5.83 2.75
CA GLY A 228 -2.12 4.85 2.46
C GLY A 228 -0.74 5.49 2.42
N SER A 229 0.29 4.68 2.57
CA SER A 229 1.68 5.12 2.53
C SER A 229 2.47 4.30 1.54
N VAL A 230 3.39 4.94 0.83
CA VAL A 230 4.34 4.29 -0.05
C VAL A 230 5.76 4.64 0.39
N TYR A 231 6.58 3.63 0.60
CA TYR A 231 8.00 3.77 0.87
C TYR A 231 8.80 3.68 -0.43
N SER A 232 9.70 4.64 -0.65
CA SER A 232 10.50 4.71 -1.87
C SER A 232 12.01 4.68 -1.59
N ARG A 233 12.62 3.51 -1.63
CA ARG A 233 14.08 3.39 -1.58
C ARG A 233 14.76 4.08 -2.77
N THR A 234 14.11 4.09 -3.94
CA THR A 234 14.60 4.82 -5.12
C THR A 234 14.76 6.31 -4.84
N TYR A 235 13.83 6.90 -4.09
CA TYR A 235 13.94 8.30 -3.69
C TYR A 235 15.16 8.55 -2.79
N ILE A 236 15.37 7.72 -1.76
CA ILE A 236 16.55 7.80 -0.89
C ILE A 236 17.84 7.76 -1.72
N GLU A 237 18.00 6.74 -2.53
CA GLU A 237 19.20 6.57 -3.34
C GLU A 237 19.38 7.71 -4.34
N GLY A 238 18.28 8.15 -4.96
CA GLY A 238 18.30 9.27 -5.88
C GLY A 238 18.74 10.59 -5.25
N MET A 239 18.26 10.87 -4.03
CA MET A 239 18.67 12.06 -3.27
C MET A 239 20.13 11.97 -2.80
N ARG A 240 20.52 10.85 -2.23
CA ARG A 240 21.88 10.61 -1.72
C ARG A 240 22.96 10.65 -2.82
N ASN A 241 22.62 10.14 -4.01
CA ASN A 241 23.52 10.11 -5.16
C ASN A 241 23.43 11.37 -6.02
N GLY A 242 22.50 12.27 -5.74
CA GLY A 242 22.30 13.49 -6.50
C GLY A 242 21.70 13.27 -7.89
N SER A 243 20.95 12.16 -8.10
CA SER A 243 20.33 11.86 -9.41
C SER A 243 18.94 12.44 -9.58
N LEU A 244 18.28 12.83 -8.49
CA LEU A 244 16.99 13.49 -8.54
C LEU A 244 17.12 15.01 -8.68
N LYS A 245 16.13 15.61 -9.34
CA LYS A 245 16.08 17.06 -9.52
C LYS A 245 16.05 17.81 -8.18
N GLU A 246 15.37 17.29 -7.19
CA GLU A 246 15.25 17.84 -5.85
C GLU A 246 16.61 17.92 -5.14
N SER A 247 17.55 17.02 -5.48
CA SER A 247 18.90 17.04 -4.95
C SER A 247 19.72 18.27 -5.37
N LEU A 248 19.26 19.01 -6.39
CA LEU A 248 19.90 20.27 -6.82
C LEU A 248 19.88 21.32 -5.71
N ALA A 249 18.91 21.33 -4.83
CA ALA A 249 18.84 22.24 -3.68
C ALA A 249 20.01 22.07 -2.72
N TRP A 250 20.63 20.90 -2.73
CA TRP A 250 21.76 20.52 -1.87
C TRP A 250 23.12 20.70 -2.58
N ARG A 251 23.10 21.01 -3.86
CA ARG A 251 24.33 21.33 -4.61
C ARG A 251 24.64 22.79 -4.36
N ASP A 252 25.78 22.95 -3.78
CA ASP A 252 26.25 24.21 -3.30
C ASP A 252 26.33 25.28 -4.40
N ALA A 253 25.59 26.34 -4.24
CA ALA A 253 25.68 27.52 -5.09
C ALA A 253 26.97 28.34 -4.81
N ASP A 254 27.53 28.21 -3.60
CA ASP A 254 28.62 29.05 -3.12
C ASP A 254 29.98 28.34 -3.18
N GLY A 255 30.03 27.04 -3.55
CA GLY A 255 31.27 26.26 -3.64
C GLY A 255 31.90 25.88 -2.28
N ALA A 256 31.23 26.18 -1.16
CA ALA A 256 31.77 25.90 0.17
C ALA A 256 31.50 24.47 0.65
N GLY A 257 30.50 23.77 0.06
CA GLY A 257 30.17 22.39 0.39
C GLY A 257 29.69 22.19 1.84
N MET A 258 29.27 23.28 2.52
CA MET A 258 28.84 23.29 3.91
C MET A 258 27.40 23.77 4.05
N ILE A 259 26.69 23.24 5.04
CA ILE A 259 25.32 23.66 5.37
C ILE A 259 25.20 23.86 6.89
N VAL A 260 24.47 24.89 7.30
CA VAL A 260 23.92 25.03 8.63
C VAL A 260 22.45 24.64 8.55
N ALA A 261 22.13 23.41 8.98
CA ALA A 261 20.77 22.88 8.90
C ALA A 261 19.84 23.64 9.84
N ASP A 262 18.61 23.87 9.40
CA ASP A 262 17.57 24.48 10.24
C ASP A 262 17.02 23.46 11.24
N GLY A 263 17.07 23.79 12.52
CA GLY A 263 16.67 22.91 13.62
C GLY A 263 17.25 23.36 14.94
N ILE A 264 16.97 22.59 15.97
CA ILE A 264 17.41 22.83 17.36
C ILE A 264 18.52 21.87 17.73
N ASP A 265 19.62 22.41 18.21
CA ASP A 265 20.68 21.61 18.79
C ASP A 265 20.25 21.02 20.15
N VAL A 266 20.29 19.69 20.26
CA VAL A 266 19.80 18.96 21.45
C VAL A 266 20.60 19.19 22.69
N GLU A 267 21.88 19.60 22.58
CA GLU A 267 22.76 19.83 23.71
C GLU A 267 22.59 21.24 24.31
N THR A 268 22.31 22.23 23.43
CA THR A 268 22.16 23.63 23.87
C THR A 268 20.69 24.05 24.00
N GLY A 269 19.76 23.34 23.33
CA GLY A 269 18.35 23.73 23.24
C GLY A 269 18.12 25.01 22.40
N GLN A 270 19.12 25.46 21.65
CA GLN A 270 19.07 26.66 20.82
C GLN A 270 19.07 26.31 19.33
N LYS A 271 18.79 27.30 18.50
CA LYS A 271 18.89 27.14 17.05
C LYS A 271 20.30 26.69 16.66
N ASN A 272 20.39 25.69 15.80
CA ASN A 272 21.66 25.16 15.30
C ASN A 272 22.47 26.25 14.57
N THR A 273 23.76 26.30 14.89
CA THR A 273 24.74 27.16 14.21
C THR A 273 25.93 26.37 13.67
N VAL A 274 25.91 25.06 13.84
CA VAL A 274 27.00 24.17 13.41
C VAL A 274 26.91 23.91 11.91
N ALA A 275 27.97 24.28 11.21
CA ALA A 275 28.10 23.96 9.78
C ALA A 275 28.68 22.57 9.61
N VAL A 276 28.09 21.78 8.72
CA VAL A 276 28.55 20.43 8.37
C VAL A 276 28.68 20.29 6.86
N PRO A 277 29.52 19.37 6.34
CA PRO A 277 29.55 19.07 4.92
C PRO A 277 28.17 18.68 4.40
N VAL A 278 27.72 19.32 3.32
CA VAL A 278 26.41 19.04 2.69
C VAL A 278 26.21 17.54 2.46
N ARG A 279 27.24 16.86 1.98
CA ARG A 279 27.20 15.41 1.75
C ARG A 279 26.84 14.63 3.03
N ASN A 280 27.45 14.99 4.15
CA ASN A 280 27.19 14.30 5.42
C ASN A 280 25.75 14.54 5.89
N TYR A 281 25.27 15.78 5.76
CA TYR A 281 23.88 16.11 6.09
C TYR A 281 22.89 15.37 5.21
N VAL A 282 23.08 15.37 3.90
CA VAL A 282 22.21 14.69 2.93
C VAL A 282 22.18 13.18 3.18
N GLN A 283 23.33 12.58 3.48
CA GLN A 283 23.37 11.16 3.84
C GLN A 283 22.61 10.88 5.13
N ALA A 284 22.82 11.64 6.19
CA ALA A 284 22.13 11.43 7.46
C ALA A 284 20.61 11.71 7.36
N TYR A 285 20.21 12.75 6.63
CA TYR A 285 18.80 13.12 6.49
C TYR A 285 18.01 12.15 5.60
N TYR A 286 18.57 11.76 4.44
CA TYR A 286 17.89 10.89 3.48
C TYR A 286 18.15 9.40 3.68
N ASP A 287 19.00 8.99 4.63
CA ASP A 287 19.11 7.58 5.01
C ASP A 287 18.05 7.17 6.05
N ASN A 288 17.01 7.97 6.14
CA ASN A 288 15.94 7.77 7.11
C ASN A 288 14.64 7.37 6.41
N ASP A 289 14.01 6.32 6.90
CA ASP A 289 12.82 5.73 6.28
C ASP A 289 11.60 6.67 6.30
N MET A 290 11.51 7.53 7.32
CA MET A 290 10.43 8.52 7.43
C MET A 290 10.42 9.48 6.23
N ILE A 291 11.60 9.93 5.78
CA ILE A 291 11.74 10.91 4.68
C ILE A 291 11.34 10.30 3.33
N ALA A 292 11.41 8.99 3.21
CA ALA A 292 11.07 8.25 2.00
C ALA A 292 9.66 7.63 2.03
N THR A 293 8.88 7.93 3.06
CA THR A 293 7.51 7.46 3.20
C THR A 293 6.54 8.60 2.86
N PHE A 294 5.81 8.43 1.78
CA PHE A 294 4.90 9.44 1.21
C PHE A 294 3.45 9.03 1.35
N ASP A 295 2.55 10.01 1.40
CA ASP A 295 1.12 9.79 1.26
C ASP A 295 0.83 9.25 -0.15
N ALA A 296 0.16 8.10 -0.22
CA ALA A 296 -0.15 7.41 -1.46
C ALA A 296 -1.50 7.85 -2.06
N SER A 297 -2.07 8.95 -1.60
CA SER A 297 -3.29 9.52 -2.15
C SER A 297 -3.09 9.97 -3.61
N TYR A 298 -4.11 9.72 -4.41
CA TYR A 298 -4.10 10.20 -5.79
C TYR A 298 -5.49 10.42 -6.37
N VAL A 299 -5.52 11.26 -7.41
CA VAL A 299 -6.59 11.32 -8.42
C VAL A 299 -5.97 10.94 -9.76
N LYS A 300 -6.57 10.01 -10.48
CA LYS A 300 -6.03 9.48 -11.73
C LYS A 300 -7.08 9.47 -12.85
N LEU A 301 -6.76 10.04 -14.00
CA LEU A 301 -7.52 9.84 -15.23
C LEU A 301 -7.06 8.53 -15.88
N ARG A 302 -7.84 7.45 -15.61
CA ARG A 302 -7.49 6.09 -16.01
C ARG A 302 -7.74 5.82 -17.48
N GLU A 303 -8.85 6.34 -18.00
CA GLU A 303 -9.20 6.16 -19.40
C GLU A 303 -9.99 7.37 -19.92
N LEU A 304 -9.72 7.75 -21.15
CA LEU A 304 -10.50 8.70 -21.93
C LEU A 304 -10.72 8.08 -23.30
N LYS A 305 -11.98 8.09 -23.76
CA LYS A 305 -12.36 7.51 -25.05
C LYS A 305 -13.30 8.45 -25.78
N ILE A 306 -13.06 8.62 -27.07
CA ILE A 306 -13.99 9.24 -28.01
C ILE A 306 -14.25 8.28 -29.17
N GLY A 307 -15.49 8.13 -29.56
CA GLY A 307 -15.88 7.24 -30.64
C GLY A 307 -16.93 7.84 -31.54
N TYR A 308 -16.95 7.40 -32.77
CA TYR A 308 -17.96 7.77 -33.75
C TYR A 308 -18.44 6.54 -34.52
N THR A 309 -19.76 6.34 -34.55
CA THR A 309 -20.39 5.25 -35.30
C THR A 309 -20.88 5.81 -36.62
N LEU A 310 -20.48 5.22 -37.76
CA LEU A 310 -20.86 5.65 -39.07
C LEU A 310 -22.38 5.53 -39.26
N PRO A 311 -23.04 6.56 -39.85
CA PRO A 311 -24.46 6.49 -40.16
C PRO A 311 -24.78 5.32 -41.11
N LYS A 312 -25.84 4.58 -40.83
CA LYS A 312 -26.27 3.43 -41.68
C LYS A 312 -26.40 3.78 -43.14
N LYS A 313 -26.77 5.02 -43.47
CA LYS A 313 -26.89 5.52 -44.85
C LYS A 313 -25.57 5.45 -45.64
N TRP A 314 -24.42 5.57 -44.98
CA TRP A 314 -23.10 5.48 -45.62
C TRP A 314 -22.68 4.04 -45.90
N LEU A 315 -23.31 3.06 -45.21
CA LEU A 315 -23.00 1.64 -45.31
C LEU A 315 -23.94 0.89 -46.26
N LYS A 316 -24.96 1.59 -46.82
CA LYS A 316 -26.07 0.96 -47.54
C LYS A 316 -25.62 0.08 -48.74
N ASN A 317 -24.52 0.45 -49.39
CA ASN A 317 -23.98 -0.27 -50.55
C ASN A 317 -22.74 -1.10 -50.23
N THR A 318 -22.52 -1.43 -48.95
CA THR A 318 -21.40 -2.24 -48.47
C THR A 318 -21.95 -3.48 -47.75
N PRO A 319 -21.14 -4.56 -47.61
CA PRO A 319 -21.53 -5.71 -46.79
C PRO A 319 -21.53 -5.42 -45.28
N LEU A 320 -21.08 -4.22 -44.88
CA LEU A 320 -20.91 -3.84 -43.47
C LEU A 320 -22.25 -3.32 -42.90
N LYS A 321 -22.69 -3.86 -41.77
CA LYS A 321 -23.91 -3.47 -41.07
C LYS A 321 -23.70 -2.35 -40.04
N ASN A 322 -22.53 -2.32 -39.44
CA ASN A 322 -22.15 -1.32 -38.45
C ASN A 322 -20.63 -1.11 -38.46
N VAL A 323 -20.18 0.13 -38.45
CA VAL A 323 -18.76 0.50 -38.35
C VAL A 323 -18.62 1.61 -37.33
N SER A 324 -17.76 1.40 -36.37
CA SER A 324 -17.40 2.41 -35.37
C SER A 324 -15.90 2.60 -35.36
N VAL A 325 -15.47 3.83 -35.23
CA VAL A 325 -14.07 4.21 -35.04
C VAL A 325 -13.93 4.90 -33.69
N SER A 326 -12.93 4.52 -32.91
CA SER A 326 -12.67 5.15 -31.63
C SER A 326 -11.20 5.35 -31.39
N ALA A 327 -10.89 6.47 -30.73
CA ALA A 327 -9.59 6.72 -30.14
C ALA A 327 -9.71 6.65 -28.61
N PHE A 328 -8.72 6.08 -27.95
CA PHE A 328 -8.69 6.03 -26.49
C PHE A 328 -7.26 6.18 -25.97
N GLY A 329 -7.16 6.76 -24.79
CA GLY A 329 -5.92 6.83 -24.03
C GLY A 329 -6.12 6.27 -22.64
N ARG A 330 -5.09 5.64 -22.11
CA ARG A 330 -5.09 5.07 -20.74
C ARG A 330 -3.97 5.65 -19.91
N ASN A 331 -4.22 5.76 -18.59
CA ASN A 331 -3.25 6.28 -17.62
C ASN A 331 -2.70 7.65 -18.02
N LEU A 332 -3.59 8.55 -18.45
CA LEU A 332 -3.22 9.83 -19.07
C LEU A 332 -2.65 10.81 -18.05
N PHE A 333 -3.24 10.89 -16.88
CA PHE A 333 -2.82 11.82 -15.83
C PHE A 333 -2.96 11.18 -14.45
N ILE A 334 -2.03 11.54 -13.57
CA ILE A 334 -2.08 11.25 -12.14
C ILE A 334 -1.70 12.52 -11.39
N TRP A 335 -2.48 12.84 -10.37
CA TRP A 335 -2.18 13.89 -9.39
C TRP A 335 -1.93 13.20 -8.06
N THR A 336 -0.75 13.34 -7.51
CA THR A 336 -0.27 12.69 -6.29
C THR A 336 0.89 13.49 -5.72
N ASP A 337 1.10 13.39 -4.42
CA ASP A 337 2.26 13.98 -3.73
C ASP A 337 3.47 13.05 -3.72
N VAL A 338 3.33 11.82 -4.24
CA VAL A 338 4.47 10.91 -4.40
C VAL A 338 5.42 11.46 -5.47
N PRO A 339 6.70 11.64 -5.17
CA PRO A 339 7.70 12.10 -6.12
C PRO A 339 7.79 11.19 -7.35
N ASN A 340 7.89 11.80 -8.55
CA ASN A 340 8.01 11.10 -9.84
C ASN A 340 9.48 10.80 -10.17
#